data_dfa43d434ad9981dec64837aa8b86815
#
_entry.id   dfa43d434ad9981dec64837aa8b86815
#
_cell.length_a   1.000
_cell.length_b   1.000
_cell.length_c   1.000
_cell.angle_alpha   90.00
_cell.angle_beta   90.00
_cell.angle_gamma   90.00
#
_symmetry.space_group_name_H-M   'P 1'
#
loop_
_entity.id
_entity.type
_entity.pdbx_description
1 polymer ?
#
loop_
_entity_poly.entity_id
_entity_poly.type
_entity_poly.pdbx_seq_one_letter_code
_entity_poly.pdbx_strand_id
1 'polypeptide(L)'
;MPVKIRAIYAYLFPFTKVRLLDYLQITTFAHVLLFVKKIIYGLWNVWFYVLAGIGVVLCFPLLLVFLQREQWYRHVFWLARWVWSPIILYGMGFWPRFNRLQALEKGKNYMFVANHLSMIDIMLVLMAVKNPFVFVGKRELEEIPLFNYIYRRAAILVDRDSVQSRKNVYHRAQKKLDMGYSVCIYPEGLVPHPDVYLAPFKNGAFSLAIQYQMPIVPITLPDCKKRFPFQFGHKYWVGTPGIARATVHPAIETVAYKDDLPSLKKKTYQFFSEQLRKEGYS
;
A
#
# COMPACT_ATOMS: atom_id res chain seq x y z
N MET A 1 30.38 -7.99 -21.42
CA MET A 1 29.17 -8.11 -22.25
C MET A 1 28.59 -9.52 -22.09
N PRO A 2 27.34 -9.70 -21.69
CA PRO A 2 26.76 -11.03 -21.57
C PRO A 2 26.71 -11.70 -22.93
N VAL A 3 27.25 -12.89 -23.02
CA VAL A 3 27.32 -13.76 -24.24
C VAL A 3 25.94 -13.91 -24.93
N LYS A 4 24.86 -13.84 -24.20
CA LYS A 4 23.47 -13.93 -24.72
C LYS A 4 23.06 -12.81 -25.71
N ILE A 5 23.57 -11.59 -25.56
CA ILE A 5 23.21 -10.48 -26.48
C ILE A 5 23.93 -10.64 -27.81
N ARG A 6 25.15 -11.15 -27.81
CA ARG A 6 25.92 -11.47 -29.04
C ARG A 6 25.23 -12.53 -29.88
N ALA A 7 24.68 -13.56 -29.25
CA ALA A 7 24.01 -14.67 -29.94
C ALA A 7 22.68 -14.23 -30.58
N ILE A 8 21.89 -13.38 -29.91
CA ILE A 8 20.61 -12.86 -30.43
C ILE A 8 20.82 -11.96 -31.65
N TYR A 9 21.87 -11.11 -31.62
CA TYR A 9 22.18 -10.21 -32.74
C TYR A 9 22.70 -10.97 -33.96
N ALA A 10 23.54 -11.98 -33.77
CA ALA A 10 24.04 -12.86 -34.83
C ALA A 10 22.93 -13.69 -35.50
N TYR A 11 21.86 -13.99 -34.75
CA TYR A 11 20.70 -14.74 -35.25
C TYR A 11 19.69 -13.86 -36.01
N LEU A 12 19.51 -12.61 -35.61
CA LEU A 12 18.55 -11.69 -36.21
C LEU A 12 19.09 -10.95 -37.44
N PHE A 13 20.40 -10.82 -37.60
CA PHE A 13 21.03 -10.07 -38.69
C PHE A 13 22.23 -10.80 -39.31
N PRO A 14 22.03 -11.97 -39.93
CA PRO A 14 23.14 -12.77 -40.47
C PRO A 14 23.87 -12.14 -41.67
N PHE A 15 23.33 -11.06 -42.28
CA PHE A 15 23.88 -10.49 -43.52
C PHE A 15 24.24 -9.00 -43.47
N THR A 16 24.11 -8.33 -42.33
CA THR A 16 24.50 -6.94 -42.23
C THR A 16 25.86 -6.79 -41.53
N LYS A 17 26.85 -6.28 -42.27
CA LYS A 17 28.11 -5.75 -41.68
C LYS A 17 27.75 -4.50 -40.85
N VAL A 18 27.16 -4.69 -39.64
CA VAL A 18 27.06 -3.62 -38.67
C VAL A 18 28.48 -3.21 -38.30
N ARG A 19 28.92 -2.03 -38.73
CA ARG A 19 30.25 -1.53 -38.39
C ARG A 19 30.38 -1.44 -36.85
N LEU A 20 31.56 -1.73 -36.34
CA LEU A 20 31.86 -1.63 -34.90
C LEU A 20 31.42 -0.26 -34.32
N LEU A 21 31.52 0.81 -35.12
CA LEU A 21 31.07 2.14 -34.79
C LEU A 21 29.57 2.23 -34.56
N ASP A 22 28.74 1.60 -35.43
CA ASP A 22 27.28 1.59 -35.28
C ASP A 22 26.87 0.84 -34.01
N TYR A 23 27.55 -0.26 -33.71
CA TYR A 23 27.35 -1.01 -32.46
C TYR A 23 27.70 -0.19 -31.21
N LEU A 24 28.84 0.51 -31.23
CA LEU A 24 29.25 1.39 -30.13
C LEU A 24 28.29 2.57 -29.96
N GLN A 25 27.80 3.15 -31.03
CA GLN A 25 26.80 4.24 -30.97
C GLN A 25 25.48 3.75 -30.37
N ILE A 26 24.97 2.58 -30.80
CA ILE A 26 23.72 2.00 -30.28
C ILE A 26 23.86 1.68 -28.79
N THR A 27 25.00 1.10 -28.37
CA THR A 27 25.23 0.78 -26.96
C THR A 27 25.35 2.04 -26.11
N THR A 28 26.07 3.06 -26.58
CA THR A 28 26.22 4.35 -25.89
C THR A 28 24.87 5.03 -25.78
N PHE A 29 24.08 5.11 -26.85
CA PHE A 29 22.74 5.67 -26.83
C PHE A 29 21.81 4.94 -25.85
N ALA A 30 21.86 3.60 -25.81
CA ALA A 30 21.08 2.82 -24.86
C ALA A 30 21.48 3.10 -23.41
N HIS A 31 22.79 3.27 -23.12
CA HIS A 31 23.26 3.64 -21.79
C HIS A 31 22.82 5.06 -21.38
N VAL A 32 22.89 6.02 -22.29
CA VAL A 32 22.40 7.38 -22.05
C VAL A 32 20.90 7.36 -21.76
N LEU A 33 20.14 6.65 -22.56
CA LEU A 33 18.68 6.54 -22.37
C LEU A 33 18.32 5.90 -21.03
N LEU A 34 19.04 4.85 -20.62
CA LEU A 34 18.87 4.20 -19.31
C LEU A 34 19.23 5.15 -18.15
N PHE A 35 20.29 5.96 -18.32
CA PHE A 35 20.69 6.95 -17.33
C PHE A 35 19.64 8.05 -17.18
N VAL A 36 19.16 8.62 -18.28
CA VAL A 36 18.09 9.63 -18.30
C VAL A 36 16.83 9.07 -17.64
N LYS A 37 16.45 7.84 -17.99
CA LYS A 37 15.30 7.15 -17.38
C LYS A 37 15.44 7.03 -15.86
N LYS A 38 16.62 6.67 -15.35
CA LYS A 38 16.87 6.61 -13.89
C LYS A 38 16.70 7.97 -13.22
N ILE A 39 17.19 9.05 -13.85
CA ILE A 39 17.00 10.40 -13.33
C ILE A 39 15.53 10.77 -13.26
N ILE A 40 14.77 10.54 -14.33
CA ILE A 40 13.33 10.83 -14.37
C ILE A 40 12.59 10.06 -13.28
N TYR A 41 12.86 8.78 -13.09
CA TYR A 41 12.25 8.01 -12.01
C TYR A 41 12.69 8.49 -10.62
N GLY A 42 13.95 8.89 -10.46
CA GLY A 42 14.42 9.48 -9.20
C GLY A 42 13.66 10.77 -8.86
N LEU A 43 13.56 11.68 -9.82
CA LEU A 43 12.77 12.92 -9.67
C LEU A 43 11.29 12.65 -9.38
N TRP A 44 10.69 11.67 -10.05
CA TRP A 44 9.30 11.29 -9.82
C TRP A 44 9.08 10.69 -8.43
N ASN A 45 10.06 9.95 -7.89
CA ASN A 45 10.03 9.48 -6.50
C ASN A 45 10.14 10.64 -5.50
N VAL A 46 11.06 11.58 -5.74
CA VAL A 46 11.18 12.79 -4.90
C VAL A 46 9.87 13.58 -4.94
N TRP A 47 9.26 13.69 -6.11
CA TRP A 47 7.96 14.36 -6.30
C TRP A 47 6.86 13.76 -5.44
N PHE A 48 6.83 12.44 -5.28
CA PHE A 48 5.90 11.77 -4.36
C PHE A 48 6.02 12.31 -2.93
N TYR A 49 7.25 12.42 -2.40
CA TYR A 49 7.47 12.94 -1.04
C TYR A 49 7.16 14.43 -0.93
N VAL A 50 7.40 15.19 -1.99
CA VAL A 50 7.02 16.61 -2.06
C VAL A 50 5.49 16.76 -1.97
N LEU A 51 4.73 15.99 -2.74
CA LEU A 51 3.26 16.00 -2.68
C LEU A 51 2.74 15.54 -1.32
N ALA A 52 3.34 14.49 -0.76
CA ALA A 52 2.97 14.02 0.57
C ALA A 52 3.21 15.10 1.64
N GLY A 53 4.35 15.79 1.56
CA GLY A 53 4.70 16.91 2.46
C GLY A 53 3.79 18.12 2.28
N ILE A 54 3.52 18.54 1.04
CA ILE A 54 2.58 19.64 0.74
C ILE A 54 1.21 19.34 1.35
N GLY A 55 0.69 18.13 1.13
CA GLY A 55 -0.61 17.74 1.66
C GLY A 55 -0.65 17.77 3.19
N VAL A 56 0.43 17.36 3.87
CA VAL A 56 0.55 17.46 5.33
C VAL A 56 0.58 18.92 5.76
N VAL A 57 1.42 19.77 5.14
CA VAL A 57 1.55 21.20 5.48
C VAL A 57 0.22 21.92 5.31
N LEU A 58 -0.49 21.70 4.22
CA LEU A 58 -1.81 22.31 3.97
C LEU A 58 -2.85 21.88 5.01
N CYS A 59 -2.82 20.62 5.44
CA CYS A 59 -3.75 20.12 6.45
C CYS A 59 -3.31 20.41 7.88
N PHE A 60 -2.05 20.83 8.10
CA PHE A 60 -1.43 20.89 9.43
C PHE A 60 -2.19 21.75 10.45
N PRO A 61 -2.67 22.97 10.13
CA PRO A 61 -3.43 23.77 11.08
C PRO A 61 -4.70 23.05 11.59
N LEU A 62 -5.42 22.38 10.68
CA LEU A 62 -6.61 21.59 11.03
C LEU A 62 -6.24 20.33 11.80
N LEU A 63 -5.13 19.68 11.43
CA LEU A 63 -4.63 18.49 12.13
C LEU A 63 -4.22 18.82 13.57
N LEU A 64 -3.61 19.99 13.82
CA LEU A 64 -3.30 20.43 15.19
C LEU A 64 -4.55 20.52 16.07
N VAL A 65 -5.67 20.94 15.51
CA VAL A 65 -6.95 20.99 16.22
C VAL A 65 -7.57 19.60 16.37
N PHE A 66 -7.74 18.88 15.27
CA PHE A 66 -8.49 17.61 15.28
C PHE A 66 -7.77 16.45 15.96
N LEU A 67 -6.44 16.51 16.06
CA LEU A 67 -5.65 15.49 16.77
C LEU A 67 -5.56 15.71 18.28
N GLN A 68 -6.12 16.81 18.83
CA GLN A 68 -6.15 17.03 20.28
C GLN A 68 -7.16 16.11 20.99
N ARG A 69 -8.24 15.72 20.29
CA ARG A 69 -9.28 14.85 20.85
C ARG A 69 -9.51 13.64 19.93
N GLU A 70 -9.43 12.45 20.49
CA GLU A 70 -9.65 11.22 19.74
C GLU A 70 -11.04 11.12 19.10
N GLN A 71 -12.05 11.76 19.71
CA GLN A 71 -13.42 11.85 19.17
C GLN A 71 -13.49 12.60 17.83
N TRP A 72 -12.52 13.47 17.55
CA TRP A 72 -12.44 14.24 16.30
C TRP A 72 -11.68 13.52 15.20
N TYR A 73 -11.23 12.30 15.42
CA TYR A 73 -10.48 11.53 14.43
C TYR A 73 -11.22 11.38 13.10
N ARG A 74 -12.56 11.40 13.09
CA ARG A 74 -13.34 11.41 11.84
C ARG A 74 -12.95 12.54 10.88
N HIS A 75 -12.59 13.70 11.42
CA HIS A 75 -12.16 14.86 10.62
C HIS A 75 -10.75 14.67 10.08
N VAL A 76 -9.86 14.03 10.86
CA VAL A 76 -8.53 13.62 10.40
C VAL A 76 -8.65 12.62 9.25
N PHE A 77 -9.52 11.62 9.40
CA PHE A 77 -9.82 10.65 8.35
C PHE A 77 -10.39 11.35 7.09
N TRP A 78 -11.28 12.32 7.27
CA TRP A 78 -11.84 13.09 6.18
C TRP A 78 -10.76 13.88 5.43
N LEU A 79 -9.86 14.58 6.13
CA LEU A 79 -8.72 15.29 5.52
C LEU A 79 -7.81 14.34 4.77
N ALA A 80 -7.46 13.20 5.36
CA ALA A 80 -6.62 12.20 4.72
C ALA A 80 -7.27 11.65 3.44
N ARG A 81 -8.58 11.41 3.46
CA ARG A 81 -9.34 10.84 2.36
C ARG A 81 -9.58 11.84 1.21
N TRP A 82 -9.97 13.07 1.54
CA TRP A 82 -10.47 14.03 0.56
C TRP A 82 -9.49 15.13 0.18
N VAL A 83 -8.42 15.32 0.94
CA VAL A 83 -7.40 16.33 0.66
C VAL A 83 -6.05 15.65 0.40
N TRP A 84 -5.49 14.96 1.38
CA TRP A 84 -4.14 14.41 1.30
C TRP A 84 -3.98 13.31 0.23
N SER A 85 -4.88 12.32 0.22
CA SER A 85 -4.80 11.23 -0.75
C SER A 85 -5.01 11.67 -2.20
N PRO A 86 -6.00 12.53 -2.53
CA PRO A 86 -6.14 13.07 -3.88
C PRO A 86 -4.94 13.90 -4.36
N ILE A 87 -4.37 14.76 -3.51
CA ILE A 87 -3.17 15.54 -3.85
C ILE A 87 -2.05 14.61 -4.33
N ILE A 88 -1.79 13.53 -3.59
CA ILE A 88 -0.74 12.58 -3.94
C ILE A 88 -1.12 11.79 -5.20
N LEU A 89 -2.29 11.16 -5.23
CA LEU A 89 -2.64 10.27 -6.34
C LEU A 89 -2.74 11.02 -7.66
N TYR A 90 -3.48 12.12 -7.72
CA TYR A 90 -3.59 12.88 -8.96
C TYR A 90 -2.31 13.64 -9.31
N GLY A 91 -1.60 14.18 -8.32
CA GLY A 91 -0.31 14.85 -8.52
C GLY A 91 0.80 13.94 -9.03
N MET A 92 0.71 12.64 -8.75
CA MET A 92 1.59 11.59 -9.31
C MET A 92 1.12 11.09 -10.68
N GLY A 93 -0.02 11.56 -11.19
CA GLY A 93 -0.60 11.07 -12.45
C GLY A 93 -1.32 9.73 -12.30
N PHE A 94 -1.79 9.37 -11.10
CA PHE A 94 -2.62 8.20 -10.90
C PHE A 94 -4.10 8.57 -10.93
N TRP A 95 -4.90 7.74 -11.61
CA TRP A 95 -6.34 7.89 -11.72
C TRP A 95 -7.03 6.77 -10.93
N PRO A 96 -7.44 7.04 -9.67
CA PRO A 96 -8.04 6.02 -8.83
C PRO A 96 -9.41 5.58 -9.37
N ARG A 97 -9.62 4.26 -9.41
CA ARG A 97 -10.93 3.66 -9.72
C ARG A 97 -11.32 2.71 -8.60
N PHE A 98 -12.53 2.91 -8.09
CA PHE A 98 -13.02 2.15 -6.94
C PHE A 98 -14.20 1.27 -7.34
N ASN A 99 -14.06 -0.03 -7.10
CA ASN A 99 -15.16 -0.98 -7.18
C ASN A 99 -15.56 -1.40 -5.76
N ARG A 100 -16.84 -1.21 -5.40
CA ARG A 100 -17.38 -1.56 -4.08
C ARG A 100 -18.46 -2.59 -4.29
N LEU A 101 -18.13 -3.86 -4.06
CA LEU A 101 -18.99 -5.00 -4.34
C LEU A 101 -20.08 -5.20 -3.27
N GLN A 102 -19.92 -4.56 -2.11
CA GLN A 102 -20.89 -4.56 -1.03
C GLN A 102 -20.98 -3.19 -0.38
N ALA A 103 -22.19 -2.75 -0.07
CA ALA A 103 -22.40 -1.60 0.80
C ALA A 103 -22.07 -2.00 2.25
N LEU A 104 -21.18 -1.23 2.89
CA LEU A 104 -20.86 -1.43 4.29
C LEU A 104 -21.82 -0.64 5.18
N GLU A 105 -22.29 -1.26 6.24
CA GLU A 105 -23.19 -0.64 7.21
C GLU A 105 -22.49 0.52 7.92
N LYS A 106 -23.18 1.65 8.02
CA LYS A 106 -22.67 2.82 8.73
C LYS A 106 -22.67 2.56 10.24
N GLY A 107 -21.54 2.85 10.88
CA GLY A 107 -21.39 2.63 12.33
C GLY A 107 -21.00 1.21 12.75
N LYS A 108 -20.99 0.24 11.83
CA LYS A 108 -20.46 -1.10 12.09
C LYS A 108 -18.94 -1.10 11.97
N ASN A 109 -18.28 -1.77 12.89
CA ASN A 109 -16.84 -1.93 12.88
C ASN A 109 -16.42 -3.10 11.99
N TYR A 110 -15.40 -2.88 11.18
CA TYR A 110 -14.84 -3.86 10.25
C TYR A 110 -13.33 -4.00 10.44
N MET A 111 -12.81 -5.17 10.14
CA MET A 111 -11.40 -5.39 9.91
C MET A 111 -11.12 -5.28 8.41
N PHE A 112 -10.60 -4.14 7.95
CA PHE A 112 -10.13 -3.99 6.57
C PHE A 112 -8.78 -4.66 6.42
N VAL A 113 -8.67 -5.53 5.42
CA VAL A 113 -7.45 -6.26 5.10
C VAL A 113 -7.11 -5.97 3.64
N ALA A 114 -5.91 -5.48 3.38
CA ALA A 114 -5.45 -5.17 2.02
C ALA A 114 -4.08 -5.79 1.73
N ASN A 115 -3.80 -6.11 0.46
CA ASN A 115 -2.45 -6.44 0.03
C ASN A 115 -1.56 -5.19 -0.01
N HIS A 116 -0.25 -5.35 0.22
CA HIS A 116 0.68 -4.22 0.38
C HIS A 116 1.84 -4.31 -0.61
N LEU A 117 1.76 -3.55 -1.68
CA LEU A 117 2.72 -3.61 -2.80
C LEU A 117 3.40 -2.26 -3.07
N SER A 118 2.90 -1.16 -2.45
CA SER A 118 3.29 0.19 -2.80
C SER A 118 3.06 1.19 -1.65
N MET A 119 3.71 2.33 -1.74
CA MET A 119 3.42 3.48 -0.87
C MET A 119 2.03 4.08 -1.13
N ILE A 120 1.52 3.98 -2.36
CA ILE A 120 0.20 4.55 -2.72
C ILE A 120 -0.99 3.69 -2.25
N ASP A 121 -0.75 2.50 -1.72
CA ASP A 121 -1.79 1.62 -1.18
C ASP A 121 -2.61 2.32 -0.08
N ILE A 122 -1.91 3.08 0.78
CA ILE A 122 -2.52 3.83 1.88
C ILE A 122 -3.55 4.81 1.34
N MET A 123 -3.17 5.60 0.33
CA MET A 123 -4.03 6.62 -0.29
C MET A 123 -5.23 6.00 -0.99
N LEU A 124 -5.01 4.88 -1.69
CA LEU A 124 -6.08 4.16 -2.37
C LEU A 124 -7.09 3.56 -1.39
N VAL A 125 -6.63 2.94 -0.32
CA VAL A 125 -7.52 2.39 0.72
C VAL A 125 -8.30 3.50 1.41
N LEU A 126 -7.66 4.64 1.76
CA LEU A 126 -8.34 5.81 2.33
C LEU A 126 -9.47 6.31 1.43
N MET A 127 -9.25 6.38 0.12
CA MET A 127 -10.27 6.83 -0.83
C MET A 127 -11.33 5.75 -1.13
N ALA A 128 -10.96 4.48 -1.13
CA ALA A 128 -11.87 3.38 -1.42
C ALA A 128 -12.92 3.18 -0.32
N VAL A 129 -12.52 3.24 0.95
CA VAL A 129 -13.39 2.93 2.09
C VAL A 129 -14.08 4.21 2.60
N LYS A 130 -15.41 4.15 2.82
CA LYS A 130 -16.18 5.28 3.34
C LYS A 130 -16.23 5.29 4.88
N ASN A 131 -16.26 4.13 5.51
CA ASN A 131 -16.29 3.98 6.96
C ASN A 131 -14.96 4.46 7.55
N PRO A 132 -14.96 5.32 8.57
CA PRO A 132 -13.72 5.75 9.20
C PRO A 132 -12.97 4.57 9.82
N PHE A 133 -11.68 4.53 9.62
CA PHE A 133 -10.82 3.48 10.14
C PHE A 133 -9.44 4.02 10.54
N VAL A 134 -8.72 3.26 11.36
CA VAL A 134 -7.34 3.52 11.73
C VAL A 134 -6.42 2.44 11.16
N PHE A 135 -5.25 2.82 10.68
CA PHE A 135 -4.23 1.86 10.27
C PHE A 135 -3.48 1.32 11.48
N VAL A 136 -3.09 0.04 11.39
CA VAL A 136 -2.03 -0.50 12.25
C VAL A 136 -0.72 -0.35 11.50
N GLY A 137 0.18 0.44 12.05
CA GLY A 137 1.42 0.82 11.40
C GLY A 137 2.68 0.50 12.21
N LYS A 138 3.82 0.54 11.54
CA LYS A 138 5.13 0.25 12.10
C LYS A 138 5.59 1.39 13.00
N ARG A 139 6.08 1.08 14.21
CA ARG A 139 6.47 2.09 15.21
C ARG A 139 7.63 2.98 14.75
N GLU A 140 8.57 2.45 14.02
CA GLU A 140 9.78 3.16 13.59
C GLU A 140 9.47 4.36 12.68
N LEU A 141 8.27 4.44 12.09
CA LEU A 141 7.83 5.62 11.36
C LEU A 141 7.56 6.84 12.26
N GLU A 142 7.52 6.64 13.60
CA GLU A 142 7.46 7.74 14.57
C GLU A 142 8.73 8.61 14.57
N GLU A 143 9.84 8.13 14.03
CA GLU A 143 11.10 8.86 14.02
C GLU A 143 11.13 10.01 12.99
N ILE A 144 10.18 10.03 12.05
CA ILE A 144 10.08 11.06 11.01
C ILE A 144 9.58 12.38 11.63
N PRO A 145 10.39 13.46 11.62
CA PRO A 145 9.99 14.77 12.17
C PRO A 145 8.67 15.27 11.56
N LEU A 146 7.86 15.99 12.35
CA LEU A 146 6.53 16.48 12.02
C LEU A 146 5.50 15.37 11.79
N PHE A 147 5.86 14.32 11.06
CA PHE A 147 4.97 13.17 10.82
C PHE A 147 4.67 12.40 12.11
N ASN A 148 5.62 12.34 13.04
CA ASN A 148 5.44 11.66 14.32
C ASN A 148 4.22 12.17 15.11
N TYR A 149 4.00 13.48 15.13
CA TYR A 149 2.87 14.09 15.84
C TYR A 149 1.53 13.57 15.31
N ILE A 150 1.41 13.47 13.99
CA ILE A 150 0.21 12.96 13.30
C ILE A 150 0.11 11.46 13.48
N TYR A 151 1.19 10.75 13.20
CA TYR A 151 1.20 9.28 13.12
C TYR A 151 0.89 8.60 14.44
N ARG A 152 1.44 9.10 15.57
CA ARG A 152 1.14 8.60 16.92
C ARG A 152 -0.35 8.68 17.28
N ARG A 153 -1.06 9.66 16.73
CA ARG A 153 -2.46 9.94 17.04
C ARG A 153 -3.42 9.34 16.03
N ALA A 154 -2.97 9.24 14.78
CA ALA A 154 -3.77 8.77 13.65
C ALA A 154 -3.69 7.25 13.42
N ALA A 155 -2.67 6.56 13.97
CA ALA A 155 -2.46 5.13 13.75
C ALA A 155 -2.31 4.36 15.08
N ILE A 156 -2.57 3.07 15.03
CA ILE A 156 -2.22 2.12 16.09
C ILE A 156 -0.81 1.62 15.81
N LEU A 157 0.16 2.03 16.63
CA LEU A 157 1.55 1.70 16.40
C LEU A 157 1.90 0.35 17.01
N VAL A 158 2.64 -0.46 16.27
CA VAL A 158 3.11 -1.76 16.68
C VAL A 158 4.62 -1.87 16.48
N ASP A 159 5.32 -2.19 17.54
CA ASP A 159 6.66 -2.74 17.52
C ASP A 159 6.51 -4.26 17.42
N ARG A 160 6.93 -4.82 16.30
CA ARG A 160 6.69 -6.23 15.97
C ARG A 160 7.59 -7.18 16.75
N ASP A 161 8.71 -6.69 17.25
CA ASP A 161 9.70 -7.46 17.98
C ASP A 161 9.36 -7.53 19.49
N SER A 162 8.51 -6.60 19.97
CA SER A 162 8.05 -6.53 21.35
C SER A 162 6.72 -7.26 21.60
N VAL A 163 6.72 -8.25 22.48
CA VAL A 163 5.50 -8.96 22.93
C VAL A 163 4.53 -7.99 23.61
N GLN A 164 5.06 -7.09 24.45
CA GLN A 164 4.25 -6.10 25.14
C GLN A 164 3.61 -5.11 24.18
N SER A 165 4.33 -4.68 23.15
CA SER A 165 3.79 -3.79 22.12
C SER A 165 2.64 -4.47 21.36
N ARG A 166 2.78 -5.76 21.02
CA ARG A 166 1.71 -6.53 20.38
C ARG A 166 0.45 -6.62 21.27
N LYS A 167 0.59 -6.80 22.57
CA LYS A 167 -0.55 -6.77 23.52
C LYS A 167 -1.20 -5.40 23.58
N ASN A 168 -0.42 -4.33 23.58
CA ASN A 168 -0.93 -2.95 23.60
C ASN A 168 -1.74 -2.60 22.34
N VAL A 169 -1.48 -3.26 21.21
CA VAL A 169 -2.29 -3.08 19.98
C VAL A 169 -3.76 -3.43 20.24
N TYR A 170 -4.03 -4.50 20.97
CA TYR A 170 -5.41 -4.91 21.31
C TYR A 170 -6.15 -3.83 22.11
N HIS A 171 -5.52 -3.33 23.17
CA HIS A 171 -6.13 -2.26 23.98
C HIS A 171 -6.39 -0.98 23.16
N ARG A 172 -5.41 -0.59 22.32
CA ARG A 172 -5.57 0.58 21.45
C ARG A 172 -6.64 0.37 20.38
N ALA A 173 -6.73 -0.85 19.84
CA ALA A 173 -7.78 -1.20 18.88
C ALA A 173 -9.16 -1.12 19.53
N GLN A 174 -9.33 -1.71 20.73
CA GLN A 174 -10.58 -1.63 21.48
C GLN A 174 -11.04 -0.18 21.64
N LYS A 175 -10.17 0.71 22.11
CA LYS A 175 -10.49 2.13 22.29
C LYS A 175 -10.98 2.79 20.99
N LYS A 176 -10.42 2.43 19.84
CA LYS A 176 -10.86 2.95 18.54
C LYS A 176 -12.19 2.34 18.09
N LEU A 177 -12.39 1.07 18.35
CA LEU A 177 -13.65 0.36 18.06
C LEU A 177 -14.82 0.92 18.87
N ASP A 178 -14.59 1.22 20.17
CA ASP A 178 -15.59 1.83 21.05
C ASP A 178 -16.04 3.22 20.57
N MET A 179 -15.18 3.90 19.81
CA MET A 179 -15.50 5.18 19.14
C MET A 179 -16.17 5.02 17.77
N GLY A 180 -16.44 3.77 17.35
CA GLY A 180 -17.06 3.46 16.06
C GLY A 180 -16.09 3.50 14.87
N TYR A 181 -14.77 3.40 15.09
CA TYR A 181 -13.76 3.33 14.03
C TYR A 181 -13.40 1.88 13.72
N SER A 182 -13.32 1.55 12.46
CA SER A 182 -12.81 0.27 11.98
C SER A 182 -11.28 0.24 12.06
N VAL A 183 -10.69 -0.94 11.82
CA VAL A 183 -9.23 -1.12 11.79
C VAL A 183 -8.81 -1.59 10.40
N CYS A 184 -7.71 -1.07 9.90
CA CYS A 184 -7.11 -1.51 8.62
C CYS A 184 -5.70 -2.05 8.85
N ILE A 185 -5.46 -3.26 8.36
CA ILE A 185 -4.17 -3.95 8.48
C ILE A 185 -3.75 -4.51 7.12
N TYR A 186 -2.48 -4.33 6.80
CA TYR A 186 -1.80 -5.09 5.76
C TYR A 186 -1.24 -6.38 6.38
N PRO A 187 -1.88 -7.55 6.18
CA PRO A 187 -1.56 -8.75 6.94
C PRO A 187 -0.21 -9.35 6.60
N GLU A 188 0.37 -8.98 5.48
CA GLU A 188 1.75 -9.32 5.08
C GLU A 188 2.76 -8.79 6.09
N GLY A 189 2.42 -7.66 6.72
CA GLY A 189 3.23 -7.05 7.76
C GLY A 189 4.47 -6.30 7.26
N LEU A 190 4.71 -6.29 5.97
CA LEU A 190 5.75 -5.53 5.26
C LEU A 190 5.32 -5.39 3.80
N VAL A 191 5.96 -4.50 3.07
CA VAL A 191 5.88 -4.53 1.61
C VAL A 191 6.81 -5.63 1.12
N PRO A 192 6.33 -6.67 0.42
CA PRO A 192 7.17 -7.77 -0.04
C PRO A 192 8.13 -7.32 -1.15
N HIS A 193 9.17 -8.14 -1.37
CA HIS A 193 10.09 -7.91 -2.49
C HIS A 193 9.32 -7.87 -3.82
N PRO A 194 9.77 -7.08 -4.82
CA PRO A 194 9.07 -6.95 -6.10
C PRO A 194 8.77 -8.25 -6.85
N ASP A 195 9.54 -9.30 -6.61
CA ASP A 195 9.31 -10.62 -7.22
C ASP A 195 8.21 -11.43 -6.52
N VAL A 196 7.74 -10.97 -5.35
CA VAL A 196 6.66 -11.61 -4.57
C VAL A 196 5.38 -10.82 -4.78
N TYR A 197 4.32 -11.48 -5.27
CA TYR A 197 3.05 -10.82 -5.51
C TYR A 197 2.12 -10.78 -4.29
N LEU A 198 2.27 -11.72 -3.37
CA LEU A 198 1.54 -11.81 -2.11
C LEU A 198 2.38 -12.57 -1.07
N ALA A 199 2.81 -11.90 -0.01
CA ALA A 199 3.56 -12.54 1.06
C ALA A 199 2.63 -13.29 2.04
N PRO A 200 3.15 -14.27 2.81
CA PRO A 200 2.36 -14.98 3.80
C PRO A 200 1.75 -14.05 4.85
N PHE A 201 0.48 -14.27 5.18
CA PHE A 201 -0.24 -13.45 6.14
C PHE A 201 0.17 -13.76 7.58
N LYS A 202 0.35 -12.71 8.39
CA LYS A 202 0.57 -12.79 9.84
C LYS A 202 -0.76 -12.88 10.59
N ASN A 203 -0.74 -13.36 11.81
CA ASN A 203 -1.95 -13.65 12.59
C ASN A 203 -2.68 -12.39 13.13
N GLY A 204 -1.99 -11.24 13.24
CA GLY A 204 -2.49 -10.08 13.98
C GLY A 204 -3.87 -9.56 13.55
N ALA A 205 -4.13 -9.44 12.24
CA ALA A 205 -5.42 -9.00 11.71
C ALA A 205 -6.54 -9.98 12.09
N PHE A 206 -6.28 -11.28 11.95
CA PHE A 206 -7.26 -12.35 12.19
C PHE A 206 -7.58 -12.51 13.67
N SER A 207 -6.55 -12.44 14.54
CA SER A 207 -6.74 -12.47 15.98
C SER A 207 -7.60 -11.30 16.48
N LEU A 208 -7.33 -10.08 15.99
CA LEU A 208 -8.15 -8.90 16.32
C LEU A 208 -9.58 -9.06 15.79
N ALA A 209 -9.74 -9.53 14.55
CA ALA A 209 -11.06 -9.70 13.94
C ALA A 209 -11.91 -10.72 14.70
N ILE A 210 -11.33 -11.85 15.13
CA ILE A 210 -12.01 -12.86 15.93
C ILE A 210 -12.35 -12.31 17.32
N GLN A 211 -11.37 -11.71 18.01
CA GLN A 211 -11.54 -11.22 19.38
C GLN A 211 -12.67 -10.19 19.50
N TYR A 212 -12.79 -9.30 18.51
CA TYR A 212 -13.80 -8.24 18.51
C TYR A 212 -14.97 -8.53 17.57
N GLN A 213 -15.06 -9.76 17.05
CA GLN A 213 -16.13 -10.24 16.16
C GLN A 213 -16.37 -9.29 14.97
N MET A 214 -15.28 -8.70 14.45
CA MET A 214 -15.34 -7.83 13.29
C MET A 214 -15.35 -8.64 12.00
N PRO A 215 -16.32 -8.44 11.10
CA PRO A 215 -16.23 -8.98 9.75
C PRO A 215 -14.97 -8.48 9.04
N ILE A 216 -14.27 -9.37 8.34
CA ILE A 216 -13.10 -9.03 7.52
C ILE A 216 -13.57 -8.57 6.16
N VAL A 217 -13.20 -7.35 5.77
CA VAL A 217 -13.46 -6.82 4.43
C VAL A 217 -12.16 -6.81 3.63
N PRO A 218 -11.99 -7.72 2.66
CA PRO A 218 -10.81 -7.74 1.80
C PRO A 218 -10.83 -6.56 0.84
N ILE A 219 -9.65 -5.95 0.62
CA ILE A 219 -9.44 -4.88 -0.35
C ILE A 219 -8.27 -5.26 -1.25
N THR A 220 -8.51 -5.48 -2.53
CA THR A 220 -7.46 -5.80 -3.49
C THR A 220 -7.00 -4.57 -4.24
N LEU A 221 -5.67 -4.44 -4.38
CA LEU A 221 -4.96 -3.33 -5.01
C LEU A 221 -4.08 -3.89 -6.15
N PRO A 222 -4.67 -4.24 -7.31
CA PRO A 222 -3.94 -4.98 -8.34
C PRO A 222 -2.89 -4.14 -9.08
N ASP A 223 -3.06 -2.83 -9.18
CA ASP A 223 -2.21 -2.00 -10.04
C ASP A 223 -1.01 -1.38 -9.33
N CYS A 224 -1.01 -1.33 -8.01
CA CYS A 224 -0.07 -0.53 -7.22
C CYS A 224 1.39 -0.89 -7.46
N LYS A 225 1.70 -2.18 -7.60
CA LYS A 225 3.04 -2.68 -7.92
C LYS A 225 3.53 -2.17 -9.29
N LYS A 226 2.66 -2.12 -10.29
CA LYS A 226 2.97 -1.62 -11.64
C LYS A 226 3.08 -0.10 -11.66
N ARG A 227 2.25 0.59 -10.86
CA ARG A 227 2.17 2.06 -10.86
C ARG A 227 3.30 2.69 -10.09
N PHE A 228 3.50 2.28 -8.84
CA PHE A 228 4.50 2.86 -7.96
C PHE A 228 5.00 1.81 -6.97
N PRO A 229 5.83 0.85 -7.40
CA PRO A 229 6.33 -0.19 -6.51
C PRO A 229 7.15 0.42 -5.37
N PHE A 230 7.15 -0.23 -4.23
CA PHE A 230 8.02 0.18 -3.11
C PHE A 230 9.49 0.08 -3.55
N GLN A 231 10.28 1.10 -3.21
CA GLN A 231 11.65 1.21 -3.69
C GLN A 231 12.60 0.44 -2.77
N PHE A 232 13.04 -0.72 -3.21
CA PHE A 232 14.12 -1.48 -2.58
C PHE A 232 15.47 -1.11 -3.22
N GLY A 233 16.00 0.07 -2.86
CA GLY A 233 17.21 0.62 -3.45
C GLY A 233 17.01 1.10 -4.90
N HIS A 234 18.09 1.59 -5.52
CA HIS A 234 18.05 2.20 -6.86
C HIS A 234 17.72 1.23 -8.00
N LYS A 235 17.77 -0.09 -7.75
CA LYS A 235 17.53 -1.12 -8.77
C LYS A 235 16.08 -1.15 -9.28
N TYR A 236 15.12 -0.74 -8.45
CA TYR A 236 13.68 -0.85 -8.71
C TYR A 236 13.00 0.50 -8.92
N TRP A 237 13.74 1.53 -9.29
CA TRP A 237 13.14 2.81 -9.67
C TRP A 237 12.41 2.67 -10.99
N VAL A 238 11.19 2.18 -10.89
CA VAL A 238 10.29 1.89 -12.00
C VAL A 238 8.87 2.28 -11.60
N GLY A 239 8.00 2.34 -12.57
CA GLY A 239 6.60 2.66 -12.35
C GLY A 239 6.05 3.43 -13.54
N THR A 240 4.75 3.64 -13.57
CA THR A 240 4.11 4.41 -14.64
C THR A 240 2.86 5.10 -14.12
N PRO A 241 2.59 6.35 -14.51
CA PRO A 241 1.29 6.97 -14.30
C PRO A 241 0.16 6.11 -14.89
N GLY A 242 -1.07 6.36 -14.47
CA GLY A 242 -2.25 5.71 -15.03
C GLY A 242 -3.26 5.25 -14.00
N ILE A 243 -4.17 4.36 -14.41
CA ILE A 243 -5.27 3.89 -13.56
C ILE A 243 -4.72 3.04 -12.40
N ALA A 244 -5.18 3.36 -11.19
CA ALA A 244 -4.90 2.61 -9.97
C ALA A 244 -6.24 2.15 -9.36
N ARG A 245 -6.50 0.85 -9.39
CA ARG A 245 -7.77 0.26 -8.96
C ARG A 245 -7.69 -0.19 -7.51
N ALA A 246 -8.80 -0.04 -6.79
CA ALA A 246 -9.05 -0.69 -5.52
C ALA A 246 -10.44 -1.32 -5.52
N THR A 247 -10.53 -2.61 -5.20
CA THR A 247 -11.80 -3.32 -5.07
C THR A 247 -12.06 -3.66 -3.62
N VAL A 248 -13.16 -3.15 -3.08
CA VAL A 248 -13.67 -3.49 -1.74
C VAL A 248 -14.64 -4.65 -1.91
N HIS A 249 -14.26 -5.81 -1.38
CA HIS A 249 -14.99 -7.07 -1.54
C HIS A 249 -16.04 -7.28 -0.44
N PRO A 250 -16.96 -8.24 -0.63
CA PRO A 250 -17.90 -8.65 0.41
C PRO A 250 -17.19 -9.09 1.68
N ALA A 251 -17.83 -8.80 2.82
CA ALA A 251 -17.29 -9.13 4.12
C ALA A 251 -17.26 -10.65 4.36
N ILE A 252 -16.20 -11.12 5.00
CA ILE A 252 -16.06 -12.48 5.51
C ILE A 252 -16.43 -12.43 6.99
N GLU A 253 -17.53 -13.07 7.37
CA GLU A 253 -17.95 -13.14 8.76
C GLU A 253 -16.98 -13.98 9.60
N THR A 254 -16.67 -13.51 10.81
CA THR A 254 -15.66 -14.13 11.69
C THR A 254 -16.27 -15.06 12.73
N VAL A 255 -17.57 -14.99 12.96
CA VAL A 255 -18.27 -15.77 14.01
C VAL A 255 -18.04 -17.27 13.83
N ALA A 256 -18.07 -17.78 12.59
CA ALA A 256 -17.82 -19.18 12.28
C ALA A 256 -16.37 -19.64 12.54
N TYR A 257 -15.46 -18.72 12.80
CA TYR A 257 -14.02 -18.98 12.99
C TYR A 257 -13.53 -18.62 14.40
N LYS A 258 -14.43 -18.52 15.38
CA LYS A 258 -14.11 -18.07 16.74
C LYS A 258 -12.91 -18.81 17.36
N ASP A 259 -12.81 -20.10 17.13
CA ASP A 259 -11.75 -20.96 17.65
C ASP A 259 -10.82 -21.52 16.54
N ASP A 260 -10.96 -21.02 15.30
CA ASP A 260 -10.19 -21.49 14.15
C ASP A 260 -9.58 -20.35 13.32
N LEU A 261 -8.63 -19.65 13.95
CA LEU A 261 -7.84 -18.60 13.31
C LEU A 261 -7.08 -19.10 12.06
N PRO A 262 -6.46 -20.30 12.06
CA PRO A 262 -5.75 -20.80 10.90
C PRO A 262 -6.63 -20.91 9.66
N SER A 263 -7.86 -21.42 9.78
CA SER A 263 -8.80 -21.55 8.67
C SER A 263 -9.28 -20.19 8.16
N LEU A 264 -9.57 -19.23 9.04
CA LEU A 264 -9.92 -17.86 8.64
C LEU A 264 -8.79 -17.20 7.85
N LYS A 265 -7.55 -17.31 8.36
CA LYS A 265 -6.36 -16.78 7.68
C LYS A 265 -6.13 -17.44 6.33
N LYS A 266 -6.20 -18.78 6.27
CA LYS A 266 -6.05 -19.55 5.03
C LYS A 266 -7.10 -19.17 3.99
N LYS A 267 -8.37 -19.10 4.38
CA LYS A 267 -9.47 -18.68 3.51
C LYS A 267 -9.24 -17.28 2.93
N THR A 268 -8.88 -16.34 3.80
CA THR A 268 -8.61 -14.95 3.38
C THR A 268 -7.40 -14.89 2.44
N TYR A 269 -6.31 -15.62 2.73
CA TYR A 269 -5.13 -15.67 1.87
C TYR A 269 -5.46 -16.27 0.49
N GLN A 270 -6.19 -17.37 0.45
CA GLN A 270 -6.63 -18.00 -0.80
C GLN A 270 -7.49 -17.04 -1.62
N PHE A 271 -8.42 -16.35 -0.97
CA PHE A 271 -9.24 -15.32 -1.62
C PHE A 271 -8.36 -14.24 -2.31
N PHE A 272 -7.37 -13.67 -1.61
CA PHE A 272 -6.46 -12.70 -2.21
C PHE A 272 -5.67 -13.29 -3.36
N SER A 273 -5.12 -14.49 -3.20
CA SER A 273 -4.37 -15.19 -4.23
C SER A 273 -5.21 -15.39 -5.51
N GLU A 274 -6.46 -15.82 -5.37
CA GLU A 274 -7.37 -16.00 -6.50
C GLU A 274 -7.73 -14.68 -7.19
N GLN A 275 -8.04 -13.63 -6.42
CA GLN A 275 -8.38 -12.32 -6.99
C GLN A 275 -7.18 -11.71 -7.74
N LEU A 276 -5.98 -11.77 -7.16
CA LEU A 276 -4.78 -11.24 -7.79
C LEU A 276 -4.37 -12.04 -9.03
N ARG A 277 -4.55 -13.37 -9.04
CA ARG A 277 -4.35 -14.19 -10.25
C ARG A 277 -5.26 -13.79 -11.40
N LYS A 278 -6.53 -13.49 -11.14
CA LYS A 278 -7.47 -12.99 -12.16
C LYS A 278 -7.00 -11.66 -12.77
N GLU A 279 -6.19 -10.90 -12.06
CA GLU A 279 -5.59 -9.65 -12.52
C GLU A 279 -4.20 -9.83 -13.18
N GLY A 280 -3.78 -11.07 -13.43
CA GLY A 280 -2.54 -11.42 -14.13
C GLY A 280 -1.30 -11.53 -13.24
N TYR A 281 -1.46 -11.67 -11.93
CA TYR A 281 -0.37 -12.01 -11.02
C TYR A 281 -0.19 -13.53 -10.93
N SER A 282 1.01 -14.01 -11.23
CA SER A 282 1.40 -15.43 -11.18
C SER A 282 2.46 -15.67 -10.12
#